data_510a463c7fad7839d7ca30fe23c5ca8f
#
_entry.id   510a463c7fad7839d7ca30fe23c5ca8f
#
_cell.length_a   1.000
_cell.length_b   1.000
_cell.length_c   1.000
_cell.angle_alpha   90.00
_cell.angle_beta   90.00
_cell.angle_gamma   90.00
#
_symmetry.space_group_name_H-M   'P 1'
#
loop_
_entity.id
_entity.type
_entity.pdbx_description
1 polymer ?
#
loop_
_entity_poly.entity_id
_entity_poly.type
_entity_poly.pdbx_seq_one_letter_code
_entity_poly.pdbx_strand_id
1 'polypeptide(L)' 'MEELTKLIIKWHHDRNLIEGSSDKDQVLKLMQELGELSDSVCKGKDVKDDLGDMMVVMLNIMERQGISMED' A
#
# COMPACT_ATOMS: atom_id res chain seq x y z
N MET A 1 -7.40 -13.07 -3.40
CA MET A 1 -7.32 -11.66 -2.95
C MET A 1 -7.69 -11.50 -1.48
N GLU A 2 -8.79 -12.11 -1.06
CA GLU A 2 -9.24 -11.93 0.33
C GLU A 2 -8.22 -12.41 1.36
N GLU A 3 -7.65 -13.59 1.17
CA GLU A 3 -6.64 -14.12 2.09
C GLU A 3 -5.38 -13.26 2.12
N LEU A 4 -4.91 -12.85 0.94
CA LEU A 4 -3.73 -11.99 0.84
C LEU A 4 -4.00 -10.63 1.49
N THR A 5 -5.18 -10.06 1.26
CA THR A 5 -5.58 -8.79 1.85
C THR A 5 -5.54 -8.87 3.38
N LYS A 6 -6.09 -9.94 3.97
CA LYS A 6 -6.08 -10.15 5.41
C LYS A 6 -4.66 -10.26 5.96
N LEU A 7 -3.79 -10.98 5.26
CA LEU A 7 -2.40 -11.13 5.68
C LEU A 7 -1.65 -9.81 5.65
N ILE A 8 -1.87 -8.99 4.63
CA ILE A 8 -1.23 -7.68 4.53
C ILE A 8 -1.74 -6.75 5.63
N ILE A 9 -3.03 -6.75 5.92
CA ILE A 9 -3.61 -5.94 7.00
C ILE A 9 -3.02 -6.36 8.34
N LYS A 10 -2.95 -7.67 8.61
CA LYS A 10 -2.32 -8.19 9.81
C LYS A 10 -0.85 -7.75 9.92
N TRP A 11 -0.13 -7.78 8.82
CA TRP A 11 1.26 -7.34 8.75
C TRP A 11 1.39 -5.87 9.20
N HIS A 12 0.47 -5.01 8.74
CA HIS A 12 0.46 -3.60 9.15
C HIS A 12 0.21 -3.44 10.65
N HIS A 13 -0.78 -4.17 11.20
CA HIS A 13 -1.08 -4.12 12.64
C HIS A 13 0.09 -4.63 13.47
N ASP A 14 0.69 -5.74 13.07
CA ASP A 14 1.82 -6.34 13.80
C ASP A 14 3.01 -5.39 13.88
N ARG A 15 3.17 -4.50 12.92
CA ARG A 15 4.25 -3.52 12.87
C ARG A 15 3.84 -2.13 13.35
N ASN A 16 2.65 -2.02 13.93
CA ASN A 16 2.10 -0.76 14.42
C ASN A 16 2.05 0.33 13.34
N LEU A 17 1.74 -0.06 12.11
CA LEU A 17 1.66 0.86 10.98
C LEU A 17 0.25 1.40 10.76
N ILE A 18 -0.73 0.94 11.53
CA ILE A 18 -2.09 1.48 11.51
C ILE A 18 -2.20 2.59 12.54
N GLU A 19 -2.09 2.27 13.83
CA GLU A 19 -2.24 3.25 14.90
C GLU A 19 -1.02 4.15 15.08
N GLY A 20 0.17 3.62 14.78
CA GLY A 20 1.42 4.36 14.91
C GLY A 20 1.81 5.20 13.70
N SER A 21 0.94 5.30 12.71
CA SER A 21 1.16 6.10 11.51
C SER A 21 -0.05 7.01 11.29
N SER A 22 -0.08 7.76 10.20
CA SER A 22 -1.18 8.65 9.85
C SER A 22 -1.53 8.51 8.37
N ASP A 23 -2.73 8.98 8.00
CA ASP A 23 -3.12 8.99 6.60
C ASP A 23 -2.17 9.83 5.75
N LYS A 24 -1.70 10.95 6.29
CA LYS A 24 -0.74 11.80 5.59
C LYS A 24 0.56 11.07 5.32
N ASP A 25 1.09 10.35 6.32
CA ASP A 25 2.33 9.58 6.16
C ASP A 25 2.15 8.51 5.08
N GLN A 26 1.01 7.84 5.08
CA GLN A 26 0.74 6.77 4.12
C GLN A 26 0.51 7.33 2.71
N VAL A 27 -0.14 8.49 2.58
CA VAL A 27 -0.31 9.13 1.27
C VAL A 27 1.04 9.58 0.71
N LEU A 28 1.93 10.14 1.56
CA LEU A 28 3.28 10.50 1.13
C LEU A 28 4.05 9.25 0.66
N LYS A 29 3.91 8.15 1.38
CA LYS A 29 4.52 6.88 0.99
C LYS A 29 3.97 6.41 -0.36
N LEU A 30 2.65 6.53 -0.57
CA LEU A 30 2.00 6.17 -1.83
C LEU A 30 2.53 7.01 -2.99
N MET A 31 2.74 8.31 -2.78
CA MET A 31 3.31 9.19 -3.79
C MET A 31 4.74 8.76 -4.16
N GLN A 32 5.53 8.35 -3.19
CA GLN A 32 6.87 7.83 -3.42
C GLN A 32 6.82 6.55 -4.28
N GLU A 33 5.92 5.63 -3.94
CA GLU A 33 5.75 4.39 -4.71
C GLU A 33 5.28 4.67 -6.13
N LEU A 34 4.38 5.65 -6.30
CA LEU A 34 3.93 6.08 -7.63
C LEU A 34 5.09 6.62 -8.46
N GLY A 35 5.98 7.39 -7.84
CA GLY A 35 7.18 7.89 -8.50
C GLY A 35 8.08 6.76 -9.00
N GLU A 36 8.26 5.72 -8.19
CA GLU A 36 9.03 4.54 -8.56
C GLU A 36 8.37 3.79 -9.73
N LEU A 37 7.05 3.66 -9.69
CA LEU A 37 6.29 3.04 -10.79
C LEU A 37 6.46 3.83 -12.07
N SER A 38 6.33 5.15 -12.00
CA SER A 38 6.51 6.05 -13.15
C SER A 38 7.90 5.87 -13.77
N ASP A 39 8.94 5.82 -12.94
CA ASP A 39 10.32 5.63 -13.39
C ASP A 39 10.48 4.28 -14.10
N SER A 40 9.92 3.22 -13.51
CA SER A 40 10.00 1.87 -14.08
C SER A 40 9.30 1.80 -15.44
N VAL A 41 8.11 2.39 -15.56
CA VAL A 41 7.36 2.43 -16.81
C VAL A 41 8.15 3.18 -17.89
N CYS A 42 8.71 4.34 -17.56
CA CYS A 42 9.48 5.14 -18.50
C CYS A 42 10.74 4.43 -18.98
N LYS A 43 11.33 3.59 -18.14
CA LYS A 43 12.54 2.84 -18.47
C LYS A 43 12.26 1.46 -19.07
N GLY A 44 10.99 1.09 -19.22
CA GLY A 44 10.62 -0.23 -19.73
C GLY A 44 10.94 -1.37 -18.82
N LYS A 45 11.03 -1.12 -17.51
CA LYS A 45 11.30 -2.16 -16.51
C LYS A 45 10.03 -2.86 -16.07
N ASP A 46 10.19 -4.05 -15.46
CA ASP A 46 9.08 -4.78 -14.86
C ASP A 46 8.47 -3.95 -13.71
N VAL A 47 7.16 -3.83 -13.70
CA VAL A 47 6.44 -3.00 -12.73
C VAL A 47 5.74 -3.81 -11.64
N LYS A 48 5.95 -5.11 -11.60
CA LYS A 48 5.24 -6.01 -10.68
C LYS A 48 5.46 -5.60 -9.22
N ASP A 49 6.72 -5.38 -8.83
CA ASP A 49 7.04 -5.02 -7.45
C ASP A 49 6.51 -3.65 -7.09
N ASP A 50 6.60 -2.69 -8.03
CA ASP A 50 6.10 -1.34 -7.80
C ASP A 50 4.59 -1.33 -7.56
N LEU A 51 3.84 -2.10 -8.36
CA LEU A 51 2.39 -2.22 -8.18
C LEU A 51 2.03 -2.90 -6.87
N GLY A 52 2.78 -3.94 -6.49
CA GLY A 52 2.59 -4.62 -5.21
C GLY A 52 2.82 -3.68 -4.04
N ASP A 53 3.88 -2.89 -4.10
CA ASP A 53 4.21 -1.92 -3.05
C ASP A 53 3.11 -0.87 -2.89
N MET A 54 2.53 -0.41 -4.00
CA MET A 54 1.41 0.52 -3.96
C MET A 54 0.17 -0.11 -3.32
N MET A 55 -0.13 -1.36 -3.65
CA MET A 55 -1.26 -2.07 -3.05
C MET A 55 -1.12 -2.19 -1.55
N VAL A 56 0.08 -2.50 -1.07
CA VAL A 56 0.35 -2.62 0.38
C VAL A 56 0.05 -1.31 1.10
N VAL A 57 0.47 -0.18 0.54
CA VAL A 57 0.21 1.14 1.12
C VAL A 57 -1.29 1.48 1.06
N MET A 58 -1.94 1.20 -0.07
CA MET A 58 -3.37 1.48 -0.22
C MET A 58 -4.20 0.67 0.78
N LEU A 59 -3.85 -0.58 1.04
CA LEU A 59 -4.53 -1.39 2.04
C LEU A 59 -4.37 -0.83 3.44
N ASN A 60 -3.21 -0.23 3.75
CA ASN A 60 -3.02 0.47 5.02
C ASN A 60 -4.03 1.60 5.18
N ILE A 61 -4.16 2.45 4.15
CA ILE A 61 -5.10 3.58 4.18
C ILE A 61 -6.55 3.09 4.31
N MET A 62 -6.90 2.05 3.57
CA MET A 62 -8.25 1.48 3.63
C MET A 62 -8.57 0.97 5.03
N GLU A 63 -7.63 0.27 5.66
CA GLU A 63 -7.83 -0.22 7.02
C GLU A 63 -8.05 0.91 8.02
N ARG A 64 -7.29 2.01 7.88
CA ARG A 64 -7.45 3.21 8.71
C ARG A 64 -8.81 3.83 8.55
N GLN A 65 -9.35 3.84 7.34
CA GLN A 65 -10.64 4.47 7.01
C GLN A 65 -11.83 3.53 7.24
N GLY A 66 -11.59 2.28 7.63
CA GLY A 66 -12.64 1.31 7.82
C GLY A 66 -13.29 0.84 6.52
N ILE A 67 -12.55 0.88 5.43
CA ILE A 67 -13.02 0.49 4.09
C ILE A 67 -12.43 -0.89 3.76
N SER A 68 -13.26 -1.82 3.29
CA SER A 68 -12.77 -3.11 2.81
C SER A 68 -12.64 -3.10 1.29
N MET A 69 -11.85 -4.07 0.78
CA MET A 69 -11.69 -4.23 -0.68
C MET A 69 -13.00 -4.57 -1.39
N GLU A 70 -13.99 -5.02 -0.64
CA GLU A 70 -15.28 -5.43 -1.19
C GLU A 70 -16.30 -4.28 -1.23
N ASP A 71 -15.95 -3.17 -0.62
CA ASP A 71 -16.78 -1.98 -0.64
C ASP A 71 -16.61 -1.25 -2.00
#